data_c42f538f717362ec812be0b2b1aad69a
#
_entry.id   c42f538f717362ec812be0b2b1aad69a
#
_cell.length_a   1.000
_cell.length_b   1.000
_cell.length_c   1.000
_cell.angle_alpha   90.00
_cell.angle_beta   90.00
_cell.angle_gamma   90.00
#
_symmetry.space_group_name_H-M   'P 1'
#
loop_
_entity.id
_entity.type
_entity.pdbx_description
1 polymer ?
#
loop_
_entity_poly.entity_id
_entity_poly.type
_entity_poly.pdbx_seq_one_letter_code
_entity_poly.pdbx_strand_id
1 'polypeptide(L)'
;MILLSFASCSLANSHVEAQHYRQFWLWGNIQTRTYLSNATELYILQGEVKFLRSEQHSQLIPQGIGLRSFPHQQKVWLVFRTTSLNWQTDTTQQVIQRLQQWKNTGNQVIGLQIDFDSGTRNLGQYANFLVQLRQQLPKSYRLSITGLLDWTNHQDPLTLTKLQQSVDEIVLQSYQGRHTIENYTQYIQRLKTLPIPFKLGLVEHGTWQPPSGLESNPNFLGYVVFLLPKKFDK
;
A
#
# COMPACT_ATOMS: atom_id res chain seq x y z
N MET A 1 -9.23 0.90 56.57
CA MET A 1 -9.92 1.52 55.43
C MET A 1 -8.88 1.81 54.38
N ILE A 2 -8.72 0.87 53.41
CA ILE A 2 -7.68 0.94 52.37
C ILE A 2 -8.33 1.64 51.17
N LEU A 3 -7.86 2.84 50.85
CA LEU A 3 -8.23 3.57 49.64
C LEU A 3 -7.50 2.94 48.46
N LEU A 4 -8.23 2.19 47.63
CA LEU A 4 -7.78 1.76 46.30
C LEU A 4 -7.87 2.95 45.35
N SER A 5 -6.72 3.54 45.05
CA SER A 5 -6.58 4.56 44.03
C SER A 5 -6.67 3.87 42.63
N PHE A 6 -7.80 4.02 41.95
CA PHE A 6 -7.92 3.64 40.54
C PHE A 6 -7.14 4.67 39.69
N ALA A 7 -5.96 4.30 39.26
CA ALA A 7 -5.27 5.04 38.23
C ALA A 7 -6.07 4.90 36.93
N SER A 8 -6.81 5.94 36.56
CA SER A 8 -7.41 6.08 35.24
C SER A 8 -6.27 6.18 34.23
N CYS A 9 -5.96 5.08 33.58
CA CYS A 9 -5.06 5.07 32.41
C CYS A 9 -5.80 5.82 31.30
N SER A 10 -5.54 7.11 31.16
CA SER A 10 -5.95 7.91 30.03
C SER A 10 -5.30 7.27 28.80
N LEU A 11 -6.10 6.64 27.94
CA LEU A 11 -5.69 6.19 26.60
C LEU A 11 -5.38 7.45 25.78
N ALA A 12 -4.17 7.95 25.89
CA ALA A 12 -3.69 9.02 25.05
C ALA A 12 -3.72 8.49 23.59
N ASN A 13 -4.45 9.18 22.71
CA ASN A 13 -4.39 8.92 21.28
C ASN A 13 -2.94 8.99 20.84
N SER A 14 -2.36 7.85 20.48
CA SER A 14 -0.99 7.82 19.97
C SER A 14 -0.97 8.28 18.52
N HIS A 15 0.01 9.13 18.18
CA HIS A 15 0.26 9.51 16.80
C HIS A 15 1.19 8.51 16.12
N VAL A 16 1.06 8.39 14.80
CA VAL A 16 1.96 7.57 13.98
C VAL A 16 3.32 8.24 13.88
N GLU A 17 4.24 7.81 14.74
CA GLU A 17 5.64 8.22 14.70
C GLU A 17 6.41 7.31 13.74
N ALA A 18 6.76 7.81 12.55
CA ALA A 18 7.33 6.99 11.47
C ALA A 18 8.60 6.22 11.90
N GLN A 19 9.40 6.76 12.82
CA GLN A 19 10.60 6.11 13.36
C GLN A 19 10.35 4.78 14.07
N HIS A 20 9.13 4.49 14.50
CA HIS A 20 8.74 3.23 15.15
C HIS A 20 8.35 2.14 14.14
N TYR A 21 8.33 2.46 12.84
CA TYR A 21 7.96 1.55 11.77
C TYR A 21 9.14 1.25 10.86
N ARG A 22 8.98 0.23 9.99
CA ARG A 22 10.05 -0.25 9.10
C ARG A 22 9.63 -0.42 7.66
N GLN A 23 8.38 -0.08 7.31
CA GLN A 23 7.88 -0.19 5.95
C GLN A 23 7.22 1.13 5.57
N PHE A 24 7.58 1.68 4.40
CA PHE A 24 7.21 3.05 4.06
C PHE A 24 6.79 3.20 2.61
N TRP A 25 5.76 4.03 2.37
CA TRP A 25 5.47 4.60 1.06
C TRP A 25 6.25 5.89 0.84
N LEU A 26 6.97 5.94 -0.30
CA LEU A 26 7.78 7.07 -0.73
C LEU A 26 7.21 7.63 -2.04
N TRP A 27 6.41 8.68 -1.96
CA TRP A 27 5.68 9.22 -3.12
C TRP A 27 6.25 10.51 -3.68
N GLY A 28 7.29 11.07 -3.12
CA GLY A 28 7.93 12.28 -3.58
C GLY A 28 9.38 12.36 -3.16
N ASN A 29 10.01 13.49 -3.42
CA ASN A 29 11.35 13.74 -2.96
C ASN A 29 11.35 13.88 -1.44
N ILE A 30 11.45 12.75 -0.75
CA ILE A 30 11.53 12.70 0.70
C ILE A 30 12.97 12.99 1.07
N GLN A 31 13.18 14.11 1.76
CA GLN A 31 14.47 14.43 2.35
C GLN A 31 14.96 13.25 3.19
N THR A 32 16.25 13.00 3.16
CA THR A 32 16.89 11.92 3.90
C THR A 32 16.42 11.95 5.36
N ARG A 33 15.75 10.90 5.78
CA ARG A 33 15.31 10.68 7.15
C ARG A 33 16.13 9.53 7.70
N THR A 34 16.77 9.73 8.83
CA THR A 34 17.73 8.77 9.41
C THR A 34 17.09 7.37 9.63
N TYR A 35 15.84 7.32 10.00
CA TYR A 35 15.15 6.03 10.24
C TYR A 35 14.89 5.21 8.97
N LEU A 36 14.99 5.82 7.77
CA LEU A 36 14.86 5.07 6.51
C LEU A 36 16.01 4.08 6.28
N SER A 37 17.17 4.28 6.92
CA SER A 37 18.26 3.28 6.89
C SER A 37 17.86 1.94 7.51
N ASN A 38 16.90 1.95 8.43
CA ASN A 38 16.39 0.77 9.11
C ASN A 38 15.12 0.20 8.46
N ALA A 39 14.69 0.75 7.33
CA ALA A 39 13.54 0.23 6.62
C ALA A 39 13.79 -1.19 6.11
N THR A 40 12.77 -2.04 6.21
CA THR A 40 12.78 -3.39 5.66
C THR A 40 12.13 -3.47 4.29
N GLU A 41 11.10 -2.63 4.05
CA GLU A 41 10.42 -2.55 2.77
C GLU A 41 10.10 -1.10 2.41
N LEU A 42 10.30 -0.76 1.14
CA LEU A 42 10.01 0.55 0.56
C LEU A 42 9.05 0.39 -0.61
N TYR A 43 7.96 1.14 -0.58
CA TYR A 43 6.96 1.23 -1.63
C TYR A 43 7.15 2.57 -2.36
N ILE A 44 7.74 2.52 -3.55
CA ILE A 44 8.27 3.71 -4.23
C ILE A 44 7.41 4.05 -5.43
N LEU A 45 6.75 5.20 -5.40
CA LEU A 45 5.98 5.70 -6.55
C LEU A 45 6.89 5.89 -7.76
N GLN A 46 6.49 5.33 -8.91
CA GLN A 46 7.22 5.40 -10.17
C GLN A 46 6.43 5.98 -11.32
N GLY A 47 5.14 6.06 -11.20
CA GLY A 47 4.32 6.64 -12.24
C GLY A 47 2.83 6.52 -12.00
N GLU A 48 2.09 7.10 -12.92
CA GLU A 48 0.65 7.02 -12.98
C GLU A 48 0.23 6.57 -14.39
N VAL A 49 -0.61 5.53 -14.46
CA VAL A 49 -1.20 5.09 -15.73
C VAL A 49 -2.56 5.77 -15.90
N LYS A 50 -2.68 6.57 -16.97
CA LYS A 50 -3.91 7.28 -17.35
C LYS A 50 -4.41 6.83 -18.70
N PHE A 51 -5.73 6.67 -18.82
CA PHE A 51 -6.36 6.45 -20.11
C PHE A 51 -6.64 7.79 -20.80
N LEU A 52 -6.00 8.00 -21.93
CA LEU A 52 -6.17 9.18 -22.76
C LEU A 52 -7.30 8.94 -23.77
N ARG A 53 -8.46 9.56 -23.53
CA ARG A 53 -9.66 9.37 -24.37
C ARG A 53 -9.46 9.80 -25.82
N SER A 54 -8.65 10.84 -26.05
CA SER A 54 -8.31 11.33 -27.40
C SER A 54 -7.53 10.30 -28.21
N GLU A 55 -6.72 9.48 -27.56
CA GLU A 55 -5.83 8.52 -28.18
C GLU A 55 -6.36 7.09 -28.05
N GLN A 56 -7.45 6.88 -27.30
CA GLN A 56 -8.00 5.56 -26.95
C GLN A 56 -6.90 4.61 -26.38
N HIS A 57 -5.97 5.17 -25.65
CA HIS A 57 -4.76 4.51 -25.19
C HIS A 57 -4.44 4.85 -23.73
N SER A 58 -3.83 3.90 -23.00
CA SER A 58 -3.28 4.15 -21.66
C SER A 58 -1.83 4.58 -21.77
N GLN A 59 -1.47 5.61 -21.03
CA GLN A 59 -0.11 6.14 -20.99
C GLN A 59 0.44 6.06 -19.58
N LEU A 60 1.68 5.57 -19.46
CA LEU A 60 2.46 5.65 -18.23
C LEU A 60 3.15 7.03 -18.15
N ILE A 61 2.74 7.83 -17.16
CA ILE A 61 3.31 9.14 -16.86
C ILE A 61 4.28 8.95 -15.68
N PRO A 62 5.60 9.11 -15.88
CA PRO A 62 6.57 8.97 -14.81
C PRO A 62 6.32 9.96 -13.65
N GLN A 63 6.38 9.47 -12.42
CA GLN A 63 6.21 10.27 -11.20
C GLN A 63 7.12 9.73 -10.09
N GLY A 64 7.20 10.47 -8.99
CA GLY A 64 7.86 10.00 -7.77
C GLY A 64 9.38 10.15 -7.81
N ILE A 65 10.08 9.16 -7.25
CA ILE A 65 11.52 9.22 -7.02
C ILE A 65 12.27 8.65 -8.23
N GLY A 66 13.28 9.38 -8.72
CA GLY A 66 14.16 8.90 -9.79
C GLY A 66 14.98 7.68 -9.38
N LEU A 67 15.48 6.95 -10.40
CA LEU A 67 16.34 5.78 -10.23
C LEU A 67 17.49 6.06 -9.26
N ARG A 68 17.62 5.21 -8.25
CA ARG A 68 18.71 5.22 -7.27
C ARG A 68 18.89 3.86 -6.64
N SER A 69 20.03 3.63 -5.99
CA SER A 69 20.28 2.43 -5.21
C SER A 69 19.88 2.64 -3.75
N PHE A 70 19.32 1.61 -3.16
CA PHE A 70 19.03 1.48 -1.72
C PHE A 70 19.90 0.37 -1.12
N PRO A 71 20.09 0.33 0.22
CA PRO A 71 20.78 -0.78 0.88
C PRO A 71 20.18 -2.15 0.51
N HIS A 72 21.03 -3.14 0.26
CA HIS A 72 20.61 -4.47 -0.23
C HIS A 72 19.62 -5.20 0.69
N GLN A 73 19.61 -4.92 1.99
CA GLN A 73 18.65 -5.52 2.92
C GLN A 73 17.22 -4.95 2.77
N GLN A 74 17.05 -3.85 2.03
CA GLN A 74 15.76 -3.22 1.84
C GLN A 74 15.07 -3.78 0.61
N LYS A 75 13.91 -4.40 0.81
CA LYS A 75 13.04 -4.85 -0.28
C LYS A 75 12.32 -3.66 -0.90
N VAL A 76 12.23 -3.63 -2.21
CA VAL A 76 11.63 -2.52 -2.96
C VAL A 76 10.41 -3.02 -3.73
N TRP A 77 9.28 -2.36 -3.49
CA TRP A 77 8.09 -2.42 -4.32
C TRP A 77 8.04 -1.18 -5.20
N LEU A 78 7.77 -1.34 -6.50
CA LEU A 78 7.48 -0.20 -7.35
C LEU A 78 5.97 0.02 -7.42
N VAL A 79 5.55 1.24 -7.07
CA VAL A 79 4.13 1.60 -7.03
C VAL A 79 3.75 2.35 -8.28
N PHE A 80 2.66 1.94 -8.91
CA PHE A 80 2.03 2.66 -10.01
C PHE A 80 0.58 2.96 -9.66
N ARG A 81 0.26 4.25 -9.66
CA ARG A 81 -1.14 4.68 -9.58
C ARG A 81 -1.82 4.39 -10.91
N THR A 82 -3.11 4.15 -10.86
CA THR A 82 -3.90 4.06 -12.08
C THR A 82 -5.27 4.70 -11.90
N THR A 83 -5.74 5.37 -12.93
CA THR A 83 -7.10 5.92 -13.01
C THR A 83 -7.98 5.10 -13.95
N SER A 84 -7.41 4.09 -14.60
CA SER A 84 -8.10 3.22 -15.54
C SER A 84 -7.59 1.79 -15.44
N LEU A 85 -8.48 0.84 -15.58
CA LEU A 85 -8.17 -0.59 -15.67
C LEU A 85 -7.97 -1.08 -17.12
N ASN A 86 -8.05 -0.17 -18.09
CA ASN A 86 -7.85 -0.49 -19.50
C ASN A 86 -6.37 -0.28 -19.89
N TRP A 87 -5.50 -1.19 -19.43
CA TRP A 87 -4.11 -1.20 -19.83
C TRP A 87 -3.92 -2.02 -21.09
N GLN A 88 -3.22 -1.45 -22.07
CA GLN A 88 -2.76 -2.18 -23.22
C GLN A 88 -1.47 -2.96 -22.87
N THR A 89 -1.11 -3.90 -23.75
CA THR A 89 0.08 -4.76 -23.55
C THR A 89 1.36 -3.95 -23.41
N ASP A 90 1.53 -2.90 -24.21
CA ASP A 90 2.70 -2.03 -24.17
C ASP A 90 2.80 -1.23 -22.86
N THR A 91 1.66 -0.78 -22.32
CA THR A 91 1.61 -0.12 -21.00
C THR A 91 2.11 -1.08 -19.90
N THR A 92 1.64 -2.33 -19.91
CA THR A 92 2.12 -3.36 -18.98
C THR A 92 3.61 -3.63 -19.16
N GLN A 93 4.08 -3.70 -20.40
CA GLN A 93 5.50 -3.89 -20.71
C GLN A 93 6.38 -2.74 -20.20
N GLN A 94 5.93 -1.49 -20.33
CA GLN A 94 6.66 -0.33 -19.79
C GLN A 94 6.78 -0.41 -18.25
N VAL A 95 5.73 -0.84 -17.55
CA VAL A 95 5.77 -1.07 -16.11
C VAL A 95 6.78 -2.17 -15.77
N ILE A 96 6.78 -3.30 -16.48
CA ILE A 96 7.73 -4.40 -16.26
C ILE A 96 9.17 -3.96 -16.56
N GLN A 97 9.38 -3.20 -17.62
CA GLN A 97 10.71 -2.62 -17.93
C GLN A 97 11.20 -1.71 -16.79
N ARG A 98 10.30 -0.95 -16.16
CA ARG A 98 10.66 -0.12 -15.01
C ARG A 98 11.11 -0.94 -13.81
N LEU A 99 10.43 -2.07 -13.52
CA LEU A 99 10.88 -3.02 -12.49
C LEU A 99 12.31 -3.51 -12.78
N GLN A 100 12.58 -3.89 -14.04
CA GLN A 100 13.90 -4.36 -14.46
C GLN A 100 14.97 -3.28 -14.35
N GLN A 101 14.68 -2.04 -14.74
CA GLN A 101 15.61 -0.91 -14.61
C GLN A 101 16.02 -0.72 -13.14
N TRP A 102 15.07 -0.74 -12.22
CA TRP A 102 15.35 -0.61 -10.79
C TRP A 102 16.15 -1.80 -10.25
N LYS A 103 15.87 -3.01 -10.71
CA LYS A 103 16.64 -4.21 -10.35
C LYS A 103 18.09 -4.10 -10.84
N ASN A 104 18.30 -3.60 -12.05
CA ASN A 104 19.63 -3.42 -12.65
C ASN A 104 20.50 -2.38 -11.92
N THR A 105 19.90 -1.47 -11.11
CA THR A 105 20.67 -0.58 -10.23
C THR A 105 21.09 -1.23 -8.91
N GLY A 106 20.94 -2.54 -8.78
CA GLY A 106 21.33 -3.30 -7.59
C GLY A 106 20.26 -3.35 -6.49
N ASN A 107 19.05 -2.86 -6.73
CA ASN A 107 17.98 -2.93 -5.75
C ASN A 107 17.37 -4.34 -5.64
N GLN A 108 16.95 -4.71 -4.44
CA GLN A 108 16.15 -5.91 -4.21
C GLN A 108 14.68 -5.63 -4.57
N VAL A 109 14.39 -5.49 -5.87
CA VAL A 109 13.01 -5.29 -6.36
C VAL A 109 12.24 -6.59 -6.24
N ILE A 110 11.26 -6.62 -5.31
CA ILE A 110 10.47 -7.82 -5.02
C ILE A 110 9.13 -7.85 -5.75
N GLY A 111 8.63 -6.70 -6.19
CA GLY A 111 7.33 -6.69 -6.85
C GLY A 111 6.81 -5.33 -7.29
N LEU A 112 5.61 -5.41 -7.82
CA LEU A 112 4.76 -4.33 -8.30
C LEU A 112 3.63 -4.08 -7.31
N GLN A 113 3.33 -2.82 -6.99
CA GLN A 113 2.10 -2.44 -6.32
C GLN A 113 1.24 -1.56 -7.22
N ILE A 114 -0.03 -1.93 -7.37
CA ILE A 114 -1.04 -1.11 -8.07
C ILE A 114 -1.80 -0.29 -7.04
N ASP A 115 -1.78 1.02 -7.22
CA ASP A 115 -2.56 1.96 -6.42
C ASP A 115 -3.77 2.43 -7.23
N PHE A 116 -4.93 1.85 -6.91
CA PHE A 116 -6.20 2.15 -7.57
C PHE A 116 -7.31 2.31 -6.53
N ASP A 117 -7.86 3.50 -6.44
CA ASP A 117 -8.96 3.83 -5.54
C ASP A 117 -10.28 3.18 -6.03
N SER A 118 -10.34 1.85 -5.94
CA SER A 118 -11.54 1.10 -6.28
C SER A 118 -12.52 1.10 -5.13
N GLY A 119 -13.64 1.79 -5.31
CA GLY A 119 -14.78 1.55 -4.42
C GLY A 119 -15.33 0.12 -4.58
N THR A 120 -16.06 -0.35 -3.57
CA THR A 120 -16.65 -1.71 -3.49
C THR A 120 -17.44 -2.13 -4.73
N ARG A 121 -18.13 -1.19 -5.38
CA ARG A 121 -18.94 -1.46 -6.60
C ARG A 121 -18.10 -1.90 -7.79
N ASN A 122 -16.86 -1.49 -7.88
CA ASN A 122 -15.96 -1.77 -9.01
C ASN A 122 -14.96 -2.87 -8.71
N LEU A 123 -15.03 -3.48 -7.51
CA LEU A 123 -14.04 -4.45 -7.06
C LEU A 123 -13.95 -5.69 -7.96
N GLY A 124 -15.08 -6.14 -8.51
CA GLY A 124 -15.10 -7.26 -9.47
C GLY A 124 -14.35 -6.96 -10.78
N GLN A 125 -14.49 -5.72 -11.31
CA GLN A 125 -13.74 -5.30 -12.50
C GLN A 125 -12.25 -5.18 -12.19
N TYR A 126 -11.91 -4.65 -11.02
CA TYR A 126 -10.52 -4.57 -10.56
C TYR A 126 -9.90 -5.96 -10.39
N ALA A 127 -10.61 -6.91 -9.79
CA ALA A 127 -10.14 -8.29 -9.68
C ALA A 127 -9.87 -8.93 -11.05
N ASN A 128 -10.73 -8.71 -12.05
CA ASN A 128 -10.50 -9.19 -13.42
C ASN A 128 -9.23 -8.59 -14.04
N PHE A 129 -9.02 -7.29 -13.87
CA PHE A 129 -7.79 -6.62 -14.31
C PHE A 129 -6.54 -7.24 -13.65
N LEU A 130 -6.59 -7.50 -12.35
CA LEU A 130 -5.46 -8.07 -11.61
C LEU A 130 -5.15 -9.50 -12.04
N VAL A 131 -6.16 -10.31 -12.40
CA VAL A 131 -5.95 -11.64 -13.01
C VAL A 131 -5.14 -11.51 -14.30
N GLN A 132 -5.52 -10.59 -15.20
CA GLN A 132 -4.83 -10.37 -16.47
C GLN A 132 -3.42 -9.83 -16.26
N LEU A 133 -3.25 -8.88 -15.35
CA LEU A 133 -1.94 -8.33 -15.00
C LEU A 133 -1.02 -9.40 -14.43
N ARG A 134 -1.54 -10.27 -13.55
CA ARG A 134 -0.77 -11.37 -12.94
C ARG A 134 -0.24 -12.35 -14.00
N GLN A 135 -1.01 -12.62 -15.06
CA GLN A 135 -0.59 -13.49 -16.16
C GLN A 135 0.57 -12.90 -16.98
N GLN A 136 0.65 -11.57 -17.08
CA GLN A 136 1.70 -10.86 -17.82
C GLN A 136 2.94 -10.57 -16.96
N LEU A 137 2.76 -10.43 -15.65
CA LEU A 137 3.86 -10.11 -14.73
C LEU A 137 4.77 -11.35 -14.55
N PRO A 138 6.10 -11.23 -14.74
CA PRO A 138 7.03 -12.33 -14.51
C PRO A 138 6.87 -12.94 -13.12
N LYS A 139 6.91 -14.27 -13.03
CA LYS A 139 6.69 -15.02 -11.77
C LYS A 139 7.68 -14.65 -10.63
N SER A 140 8.81 -14.07 -10.98
CA SER A 140 9.80 -13.57 -10.01
C SER A 140 9.37 -12.31 -9.28
N TYR A 141 8.34 -11.61 -9.75
CA TYR A 141 7.78 -10.44 -9.10
C TYR A 141 6.47 -10.77 -8.42
N ARG A 142 6.32 -10.27 -7.21
CA ARG A 142 5.09 -10.30 -6.45
C ARG A 142 4.15 -9.17 -6.89
N LEU A 143 2.86 -9.33 -6.64
CA LEU A 143 1.84 -8.32 -6.93
C LEU A 143 1.17 -7.89 -5.63
N SER A 144 1.33 -6.63 -5.28
CA SER A 144 0.65 -5.95 -4.18
C SER A 144 -0.39 -4.98 -4.74
N ILE A 145 -1.41 -4.68 -3.95
CA ILE A 145 -2.39 -3.65 -4.29
C ILE A 145 -2.68 -2.77 -3.07
N THR A 146 -3.10 -1.54 -3.30
CA THR A 146 -3.79 -0.76 -2.28
C THR A 146 -5.27 -1.14 -2.24
N GLY A 147 -5.88 -1.02 -1.09
CA GLY A 147 -7.30 -1.24 -0.89
C GLY A 147 -7.87 -0.27 0.12
N LEU A 148 -9.17 -0.07 0.06
CA LEU A 148 -9.91 0.75 1.01
C LEU A 148 -10.46 -0.13 2.14
N LEU A 149 -10.59 0.43 3.34
CA LEU A 149 -11.13 -0.32 4.48
C LEU A 149 -12.56 -0.81 4.27
N ASP A 150 -13.35 -0.15 3.41
CA ASP A 150 -14.72 -0.54 3.10
C ASP A 150 -14.83 -1.86 2.31
N TRP A 151 -13.72 -2.36 1.73
CA TRP A 151 -13.67 -3.67 1.09
C TRP A 151 -14.02 -4.80 2.04
N THR A 152 -13.85 -4.57 3.34
CA THR A 152 -14.31 -5.51 4.38
C THR A 152 -15.82 -5.77 4.36
N ASN A 153 -16.59 -4.91 3.68
CA ASN A 153 -18.02 -5.07 3.48
C ASN A 153 -18.36 -5.87 2.21
N HIS A 154 -17.37 -6.15 1.35
CA HIS A 154 -17.58 -6.88 0.11
C HIS A 154 -17.72 -8.38 0.39
N GLN A 155 -18.83 -8.97 -0.06
CA GLN A 155 -19.18 -10.35 0.26
C GLN A 155 -19.25 -11.27 -0.98
N ASP A 156 -18.88 -10.77 -2.18
CA ASP A 156 -18.88 -11.62 -3.36
C ASP A 156 -17.69 -12.61 -3.34
N PRO A 157 -17.95 -13.92 -3.13
CA PRO A 157 -16.89 -14.92 -2.99
C PRO A 157 -16.05 -15.08 -4.25
N LEU A 158 -16.61 -14.87 -5.43
CA LEU A 158 -15.89 -14.98 -6.69
C LEU A 158 -14.84 -13.88 -6.84
N THR A 159 -15.20 -12.65 -6.48
CA THR A 159 -14.27 -11.51 -6.47
C THR A 159 -13.14 -11.75 -5.46
N LEU A 160 -13.47 -12.19 -4.24
CA LEU A 160 -12.45 -12.48 -3.22
C LEU A 160 -11.51 -13.61 -3.66
N THR A 161 -12.04 -14.68 -4.28
CA THR A 161 -11.23 -15.78 -4.83
C THR A 161 -10.27 -15.29 -5.91
N LYS A 162 -10.74 -14.45 -6.85
CA LYS A 162 -9.87 -13.85 -7.89
C LYS A 162 -8.75 -13.02 -7.29
N LEU A 163 -9.06 -12.17 -6.29
CA LEU A 163 -8.05 -11.39 -5.58
C LEU A 163 -7.03 -12.31 -4.90
N GLN A 164 -7.49 -13.30 -4.14
CA GLN A 164 -6.63 -14.25 -3.44
C GLN A 164 -5.67 -15.01 -4.37
N GLN A 165 -6.11 -15.33 -5.59
CA GLN A 165 -5.29 -16.03 -6.59
C GLN A 165 -4.35 -15.12 -7.37
N SER A 166 -4.63 -13.82 -7.40
CA SER A 166 -3.89 -12.88 -8.24
C SER A 166 -2.86 -12.07 -7.49
N VAL A 167 -3.12 -11.72 -6.21
CA VAL A 167 -2.26 -10.83 -5.43
C VAL A 167 -1.58 -11.55 -4.28
N ASP A 168 -0.38 -11.10 -3.96
CA ASP A 168 0.41 -11.63 -2.85
C ASP A 168 0.13 -10.90 -1.53
N GLU A 169 -0.35 -9.66 -1.61
CA GLU A 169 -0.77 -8.87 -0.45
C GLU A 169 -1.68 -7.70 -0.85
N ILE A 170 -2.47 -7.24 0.12
CA ILE A 170 -3.24 -5.99 0.04
C ILE A 170 -2.74 -5.04 1.12
N VAL A 171 -2.51 -3.77 0.80
CA VAL A 171 -2.25 -2.74 1.81
C VAL A 171 -3.49 -1.87 1.95
N LEU A 172 -4.23 -2.06 3.03
CA LEU A 172 -5.50 -1.38 3.30
C LEU A 172 -5.24 -0.02 3.93
N GLN A 173 -5.68 1.04 3.27
CA GLN A 173 -5.47 2.42 3.71
C GLN A 173 -6.43 2.76 4.85
N SER A 174 -5.89 3.07 6.04
CA SER A 174 -6.66 3.53 7.19
C SER A 174 -6.76 5.06 7.28
N TYR A 175 -6.41 5.76 6.22
CA TYR A 175 -6.34 7.21 6.17
C TYR A 175 -6.90 7.76 4.85
N GLN A 176 -7.27 9.03 4.88
CA GLN A 176 -7.62 9.82 3.70
C GLN A 176 -6.84 11.13 3.75
N GLY A 177 -6.03 11.39 2.73
CA GLY A 177 -5.12 12.52 2.70
C GLY A 177 -4.10 12.47 3.86
N ARG A 178 -4.26 13.34 4.84
CA ARG A 178 -3.36 13.44 6.00
C ARG A 178 -3.98 12.97 7.31
N HIS A 179 -5.19 12.45 7.28
CA HIS A 179 -5.96 12.13 8.48
C HIS A 179 -6.36 10.66 8.49
N THR A 180 -6.23 10.03 9.63
CA THR A 180 -6.79 8.70 9.87
C THR A 180 -8.32 8.75 9.72
N ILE A 181 -8.90 7.74 9.06
CA ILE A 181 -10.35 7.62 8.86
C ILE A 181 -11.03 7.47 10.22
N GLU A 182 -12.08 8.22 10.45
CA GLU A 182 -12.92 8.04 11.65
C GLU A 182 -13.50 6.63 11.68
N ASN A 183 -13.64 6.07 12.89
CA ASN A 183 -14.20 4.74 13.10
C ASN A 183 -13.46 3.59 12.38
N TYR A 184 -12.18 3.76 11.99
CA TYR A 184 -11.38 2.72 11.34
C TYR A 184 -11.40 1.38 12.09
N THR A 185 -11.53 1.41 13.41
CA THR A 185 -11.56 0.20 14.26
C THR A 185 -12.70 -0.74 13.89
N GLN A 186 -13.86 -0.22 13.49
CA GLN A 186 -15.01 -1.03 13.07
C GLN A 186 -14.74 -1.79 11.78
N TYR A 187 -14.01 -1.18 10.84
CA TYR A 187 -13.61 -1.84 9.60
C TYR A 187 -12.55 -2.91 9.86
N ILE A 188 -11.58 -2.61 10.73
CA ILE A 188 -10.47 -3.53 11.01
C ILE A 188 -10.95 -4.79 11.74
N GLN A 189 -11.97 -4.71 12.58
CA GLN A 189 -12.56 -5.89 13.21
C GLN A 189 -13.07 -6.92 12.19
N ARG A 190 -13.50 -6.48 11.00
CA ARG A 190 -13.97 -7.35 9.92
C ARG A 190 -12.84 -7.99 9.12
N LEU A 191 -11.61 -7.50 9.23
CA LEU A 191 -10.44 -8.08 8.56
C LEU A 191 -10.07 -9.48 9.08
N LYS A 192 -10.61 -9.89 10.22
CA LYS A 192 -10.36 -11.22 10.79
C LYS A 192 -10.71 -12.37 9.84
N THR A 193 -11.63 -12.13 8.91
CA THR A 193 -12.09 -13.12 7.92
C THR A 193 -11.51 -12.90 6.53
N LEU A 194 -10.64 -11.90 6.33
CA LEU A 194 -10.01 -11.66 5.03
C LEU A 194 -9.02 -12.80 4.73
N PRO A 195 -9.25 -13.60 3.66
CA PRO A 195 -8.42 -14.77 3.35
C PRO A 195 -7.14 -14.41 2.57
N ILE A 196 -6.79 -13.13 2.48
CA ILE A 196 -5.67 -12.61 1.71
C ILE A 196 -4.68 -11.97 2.67
N PRO A 197 -3.36 -12.20 2.51
CA PRO A 197 -2.36 -11.50 3.31
C PRO A 197 -2.52 -9.98 3.17
N PHE A 198 -2.48 -9.27 4.28
CA PHE A 198 -2.70 -7.83 4.26
C PHE A 198 -1.79 -7.07 5.22
N LYS A 199 -1.57 -5.81 4.89
CA LYS A 199 -0.95 -4.79 5.74
C LYS A 199 -1.94 -3.65 5.96
N LEU A 200 -1.72 -2.87 7.01
CA LEU A 200 -2.44 -1.62 7.21
C LEU A 200 -1.56 -0.44 6.83
N GLY A 201 -2.09 0.39 5.94
CA GLY A 201 -1.50 1.65 5.56
C GLY A 201 -1.86 2.74 6.56
N LEU A 202 -0.86 3.33 7.18
CA LEU A 202 -0.98 4.44 8.11
C LEU A 202 -0.44 5.72 7.47
N VAL A 203 -0.90 6.88 7.92
CA VAL A 203 -0.32 8.16 7.51
C VAL A 203 0.55 8.74 8.64
N GLU A 204 1.71 9.24 8.30
CA GLU A 204 2.61 9.91 9.25
C GLU A 204 1.88 11.02 10.01
N HIS A 205 2.03 11.06 11.32
CA HIS A 205 1.34 11.95 12.26
C HIS A 205 -0.18 11.76 12.37
N GLY A 206 -0.76 10.77 11.69
CA GLY A 206 -2.17 10.41 11.87
C GLY A 206 -2.41 9.82 13.26
N THR A 207 -3.63 9.92 13.76
CA THR A 207 -4.03 9.29 15.02
C THR A 207 -4.17 7.78 14.80
N TRP A 208 -3.51 6.97 15.62
CA TRP A 208 -3.57 5.53 15.49
C TRP A 208 -3.54 4.82 16.84
N GLN A 209 -4.45 3.89 17.02
CA GLN A 209 -4.46 2.95 18.12
C GLN A 209 -4.69 1.55 17.58
N PRO A 210 -3.71 0.63 17.70
CA PRO A 210 -3.86 -0.73 17.20
C PRO A 210 -5.08 -1.41 17.83
N PRO A 211 -6.02 -1.94 17.02
CA PRO A 211 -7.13 -2.73 17.55
C PRO A 211 -6.62 -4.03 18.16
N SER A 212 -7.22 -4.43 19.29
CA SER A 212 -6.87 -5.67 19.96
C SER A 212 -7.05 -6.90 19.05
N GLY A 213 -6.09 -7.82 19.09
CA GLY A 213 -6.13 -9.07 18.35
C GLY A 213 -5.76 -8.96 16.87
N LEU A 214 -5.37 -7.79 16.37
CA LEU A 214 -4.91 -7.65 14.99
C LEU A 214 -3.62 -8.44 14.73
N GLU A 215 -2.66 -8.36 15.62
CA GLU A 215 -1.35 -9.03 15.48
C GLU A 215 -1.43 -10.56 15.59
N SER A 216 -2.51 -11.09 16.13
CA SER A 216 -2.76 -12.54 16.17
C SER A 216 -3.42 -13.07 14.88
N ASN A 217 -3.77 -12.20 13.93
CA ASN A 217 -4.32 -12.62 12.64
C ASN A 217 -3.19 -13.19 11.76
N PRO A 218 -3.25 -14.45 11.29
CA PRO A 218 -2.19 -15.06 10.49
C PRO A 218 -1.98 -14.38 9.13
N ASN A 219 -2.96 -13.64 8.62
CA ASN A 219 -2.86 -12.90 7.37
C ASN A 219 -2.35 -11.47 7.56
N PHE A 220 -2.18 -11.00 8.80
CA PHE A 220 -1.67 -9.65 9.04
C PHE A 220 -0.14 -9.61 8.93
N LEU A 221 0.37 -8.80 7.99
CA LEU A 221 1.78 -8.67 7.68
C LEU A 221 2.42 -7.38 8.23
N GLY A 222 1.71 -6.63 9.09
CA GLY A 222 2.22 -5.41 9.70
C GLY A 222 1.70 -4.12 9.04
N TYR A 223 2.51 -3.06 9.14
CA TYR A 223 2.10 -1.71 8.79
C TYR A 223 3.00 -1.12 7.70
N VAL A 224 2.42 -0.27 6.85
CA VAL A 224 3.15 0.58 5.90
C VAL A 224 2.80 2.04 6.19
N VAL A 225 3.79 2.88 6.46
CA VAL A 225 3.56 4.30 6.77
C VAL A 225 3.75 5.14 5.51
N PHE A 226 2.72 5.89 5.14
CA PHE A 226 2.80 6.92 4.12
C PHE A 226 3.50 8.15 4.70
N LEU A 227 4.69 8.43 4.18
CA LEU A 227 5.49 9.56 4.62
C LEU A 227 5.03 10.85 3.95
N LEU A 228 4.71 11.83 4.76
CA LEU A 228 4.31 13.15 4.27
C LEU A 228 5.55 13.98 3.88
N PRO A 229 5.49 14.76 2.78
CA PRO A 229 6.52 15.72 2.49
C PRO A 229 6.63 16.71 3.67
N LYS A 230 7.85 17.03 4.11
CA LYS A 230 8.04 18.08 5.11
C LYS A 230 7.42 19.36 4.59
N LYS A 231 6.59 20.01 5.42
CA LYS A 231 6.22 21.40 5.15
C LYS A 231 7.51 22.20 5.18
N PHE A 232 7.83 22.88 4.08
CA PHE A 232 8.81 23.97 4.15
C PHE A 232 8.10 25.05 4.96
N ASP A 233 8.57 25.32 6.18
CA ASP A 233 8.20 26.53 6.89
C ASP A 233 8.67 27.69 6.00
N LYS A 234 7.69 28.44 5.49
CA LYS A 234 7.93 29.64 4.68
C LYS A 234 8.32 30.79 5.59
#